data_a10d11dbdd1f79c9037fc61e3fdd5716
#
_entry.id   a10d11dbdd1f79c9037fc61e3fdd5716
#
_cell.length_a   1.000
_cell.length_b   1.000
_cell.length_c   1.000
_cell.angle_alpha   90.00
_cell.angle_beta   90.00
_cell.angle_gamma   90.00
#
_symmetry.space_group_name_H-M   'P 1'
#
loop_
_entity.id
_entity.type
_entity.pdbx_description
1 polymer ?
#
loop_
_entity_poly.entity_id
_entity_poly.type
_entity_poly.pdbx_seq_one_letter_code
_entity_poly.pdbx_strand_id
1 'polypeptide(L)'
;GPYWVAGAEGIDPDIFEDGDGTVWWTQTRPALHPQWDGQTEIWTQPIAPGTWTLQGHKTVIWRGYGMDAVWAEGPHLYRVGDYLYLMTAEGGTSFEHSEMIMRTHAPRGFAAALAGFEKNLAAQDIWIEPARDGERSVVGRDDRLFEACKRNPILTHRHLGAGEPVQCVGHADLLLHPTVGWLLACLGVRETPGEEPGETFSYCGRETFVAPVVWQHNPVSWKLDGGEPNKRIDIVDPGWPVVAPGLGRL
;
A
#
# COMPACT_ATOMS: atom_id res chain seq x y z
N GLY A 1 -6.75 -17.18 -23.12
CA GLY A 1 -7.90 -17.21 -22.22
C GLY A 1 -7.48 -16.82 -20.81
N PRO A 2 -8.41 -16.69 -19.87
CA PRO A 2 -8.08 -16.36 -18.48
C PRO A 2 -7.24 -17.48 -17.85
N TYR A 3 -6.31 -17.08 -16.98
CA TYR A 3 -5.53 -18.00 -16.16
C TYR A 3 -6.16 -18.09 -14.77
N TRP A 4 -6.09 -19.28 -14.20
CA TRP A 4 -6.49 -19.53 -12.82
C TRP A 4 -5.26 -19.64 -11.92
N VAL A 5 -5.13 -18.75 -10.95
CA VAL A 5 -4.02 -18.80 -9.98
C VAL A 5 -4.45 -19.60 -8.77
N ALA A 6 -4.01 -20.87 -8.71
CA ALA A 6 -4.34 -21.74 -7.58
C ALA A 6 -3.66 -21.23 -6.28
N GLY A 7 -4.40 -21.25 -5.18
CA GLY A 7 -3.92 -20.79 -3.88
C GLY A 7 -4.02 -19.27 -3.67
N ALA A 8 -4.40 -18.49 -4.68
CA ALA A 8 -4.78 -17.11 -4.49
C ALA A 8 -6.10 -17.05 -3.70
N GLU A 9 -6.16 -16.17 -2.70
CA GLU A 9 -7.34 -16.01 -1.85
C GLU A 9 -7.51 -14.56 -1.40
N GLY A 10 -8.74 -14.08 -1.46
CA GLY A 10 -9.08 -12.71 -1.12
C GLY A 10 -9.48 -11.87 -2.32
N ILE A 11 -9.22 -10.57 -2.26
CA ILE A 11 -9.60 -9.58 -3.26
C ILE A 11 -8.38 -8.75 -3.68
N ASP A 12 -8.51 -7.92 -4.71
CA ASP A 12 -7.57 -6.91 -5.16
C ASP A 12 -6.15 -7.46 -5.40
N PRO A 13 -5.98 -8.42 -6.35
CA PRO A 13 -4.66 -8.92 -6.67
C PRO A 13 -3.83 -7.89 -7.43
N ASP A 14 -2.57 -7.74 -7.05
CA ASP A 14 -1.55 -6.96 -7.74
C ASP A 14 -0.38 -7.84 -8.18
N ILE A 15 0.24 -7.49 -9.31
CA ILE A 15 1.45 -8.16 -9.82
C ILE A 15 2.56 -7.12 -9.94
N PHE A 16 3.61 -7.34 -9.17
CA PHE A 16 4.79 -6.49 -9.17
C PHE A 16 6.02 -7.27 -9.65
N GLU A 17 6.71 -6.76 -10.68
CA GLU A 17 8.02 -7.27 -11.12
C GLU A 17 9.11 -6.40 -10.51
N ASP A 18 9.98 -6.99 -9.70
CA ASP A 18 11.11 -6.30 -9.12
C ASP A 18 12.31 -6.23 -10.09
N GLY A 19 13.27 -5.33 -9.80
CA GLY A 19 14.44 -5.09 -10.63
C GLY A 19 15.35 -6.31 -10.83
N ASP A 20 15.23 -7.35 -10.02
CA ASP A 20 15.94 -8.63 -10.16
C ASP A 20 15.18 -9.66 -11.03
N GLY A 21 14.02 -9.28 -11.58
CA GLY A 21 13.16 -10.13 -12.39
C GLY A 21 12.24 -11.06 -11.60
N THR A 22 12.26 -10.99 -10.27
CA THR A 22 11.30 -11.71 -9.44
C THR A 22 9.92 -11.07 -9.55
N VAL A 23 8.91 -11.88 -9.82
CA VAL A 23 7.52 -11.42 -9.91
C VAL A 23 6.79 -11.80 -8.63
N TRP A 24 6.06 -10.85 -8.09
CA TRP A 24 5.33 -10.96 -6.83
C TRP A 24 3.84 -10.82 -7.07
N TRP A 25 3.09 -11.72 -6.45
CA TRP A 25 1.64 -11.62 -6.28
C TRP A 25 1.37 -11.03 -4.91
N THR A 26 0.58 -9.95 -4.87
CA THR A 26 0.17 -9.30 -3.62
C THR A 26 -1.34 -9.19 -3.60
N GLN A 27 -1.97 -9.44 -2.46
CA GLN A 27 -3.43 -9.52 -2.37
C GLN A 27 -3.92 -9.24 -0.95
N THR A 28 -5.17 -8.80 -0.84
CA THR A 28 -5.89 -8.57 0.41
C THR A 28 -6.70 -9.81 0.80
N ARG A 29 -6.72 -10.15 2.10
CA ARG A 29 -7.64 -11.14 2.67
C ARG A 29 -8.12 -10.71 4.06
N PRO A 30 -9.22 -11.28 4.59
CA PRO A 30 -9.53 -11.17 6.02
C PRO A 30 -8.34 -11.65 6.86
N ALA A 31 -8.02 -10.93 7.93
CA ALA A 31 -6.92 -11.30 8.80
C ALA A 31 -7.19 -12.70 9.41
N LEU A 32 -6.19 -13.57 9.38
CA LEU A 32 -6.32 -14.92 9.95
C LEU A 32 -6.47 -14.89 11.48
N HIS A 33 -5.85 -13.89 12.12
CA HIS A 33 -5.93 -13.64 13.56
C HIS A 33 -6.31 -12.17 13.80
N PRO A 34 -7.59 -11.81 13.60
CA PRO A 34 -8.01 -10.42 13.69
C PRO A 34 -7.90 -9.93 15.14
N GLN A 35 -7.38 -8.71 15.33
CA GLN A 35 -7.31 -8.00 16.61
C GLN A 35 -8.54 -7.12 16.83
N TRP A 36 -9.29 -6.83 15.76
CA TRP A 36 -10.56 -6.11 15.75
C TRP A 36 -11.47 -6.60 14.62
N ASP A 37 -12.74 -6.29 14.71
CA ASP A 37 -13.71 -6.69 13.69
C ASP A 37 -13.45 -5.99 12.36
N GLY A 38 -13.55 -6.73 11.26
CA GLY A 38 -13.29 -6.21 9.90
C GLY A 38 -11.80 -6.02 9.56
N GLN A 39 -10.87 -6.48 10.41
CA GLN A 39 -9.45 -6.42 10.06
C GLN A 39 -9.12 -7.28 8.86
N THR A 40 -8.41 -6.68 7.90
CA THR A 40 -7.80 -7.34 6.75
C THR A 40 -6.29 -7.35 6.88
N GLU A 41 -5.65 -8.16 6.06
CA GLU A 41 -4.20 -8.20 5.92
C GLU A 41 -3.79 -8.31 4.46
N ILE A 42 -2.70 -7.64 4.14
CA ILE A 42 -2.05 -7.74 2.83
C ILE A 42 -0.98 -8.80 2.90
N TRP A 43 -1.07 -9.79 2.04
CA TRP A 43 -0.06 -10.82 1.91
C TRP A 43 0.60 -10.78 0.53
N THR A 44 1.83 -11.28 0.46
CA THR A 44 2.58 -11.40 -0.80
C THR A 44 3.22 -12.79 -0.92
N GLN A 45 3.44 -13.21 -2.15
CA GLN A 45 4.09 -14.47 -2.49
C GLN A 45 4.73 -14.37 -3.88
N PRO A 46 5.92 -14.95 -4.13
CA PRO A 46 6.45 -15.04 -5.48
C PRO A 46 5.50 -15.81 -6.40
N ILE A 47 5.41 -15.38 -7.67
CA ILE A 47 4.66 -16.10 -8.70
C ILE A 47 5.58 -16.38 -9.89
N ALA A 48 5.54 -17.60 -10.41
CA ALA A 48 6.35 -17.98 -11.56
C ALA A 48 5.79 -17.40 -12.85
N PRO A 49 6.51 -16.54 -13.58
CA PRO A 49 6.12 -16.07 -14.88
C PRO A 49 5.89 -17.24 -15.87
N GLY A 50 4.87 -17.13 -16.69
CA GLY A 50 4.54 -18.12 -17.71
C GLY A 50 3.66 -19.27 -17.23
N THR A 51 3.86 -19.81 -16.03
CA THR A 51 2.97 -20.82 -15.43
C THR A 51 1.91 -20.21 -14.52
N TRP A 52 2.14 -19.01 -14.03
CA TRP A 52 1.29 -18.29 -13.08
C TRP A 52 1.00 -19.12 -11.81
N THR A 53 2.04 -19.79 -11.32
CA THR A 53 1.97 -20.63 -10.13
C THR A 53 2.64 -19.91 -8.97
N LEU A 54 1.93 -19.78 -7.84
CA LEU A 54 2.48 -19.23 -6.60
C LEU A 54 3.59 -20.14 -6.06
N GLN A 55 4.67 -19.54 -5.57
CA GLN A 55 5.86 -20.23 -5.13
C GLN A 55 6.21 -19.88 -3.67
N GLY A 56 6.76 -20.84 -2.95
CA GLY A 56 7.14 -20.66 -1.56
C GLY A 56 5.93 -20.52 -0.63
N HIS A 57 6.04 -19.65 0.37
CA HIS A 57 4.97 -19.38 1.35
C HIS A 57 4.44 -17.96 1.23
N LYS A 58 3.23 -17.74 1.71
CA LYS A 58 2.65 -16.41 1.84
C LYS A 58 3.28 -15.68 3.02
N THR A 59 3.58 -14.41 2.84
CA THR A 59 4.07 -13.55 3.92
C THR A 59 3.13 -12.35 4.04
N VAL A 60 2.59 -12.12 5.22
CA VAL A 60 1.81 -10.92 5.53
C VAL A 60 2.75 -9.75 5.67
N ILE A 61 2.52 -8.70 4.89
CA ILE A 61 3.38 -7.51 4.83
C ILE A 61 2.74 -6.26 5.41
N TRP A 62 1.42 -6.23 5.56
CA TRP A 62 0.69 -5.06 6.10
C TRP A 62 -0.66 -5.48 6.71
N ARG A 63 -1.12 -4.70 7.72
CA ARG A 63 -2.38 -4.97 8.44
C ARG A 63 -3.18 -3.71 8.78
N GLY A 64 -2.96 -2.65 8.03
CA GLY A 64 -3.57 -1.36 8.25
C GLY A 64 -2.66 -0.36 8.96
N TYR A 65 -2.91 0.92 8.72
CA TYR A 65 -2.12 2.04 9.23
C TYR A 65 -2.28 2.21 10.75
N GLY A 66 -3.47 2.03 11.27
CA GLY A 66 -3.81 2.24 12.67
C GLY A 66 -4.54 1.07 13.30
N MET A 67 -4.74 1.16 14.62
CA MET A 67 -5.68 0.30 15.32
C MET A 67 -7.10 0.59 14.83
N ASP A 68 -7.91 -0.46 14.74
CA ASP A 68 -9.29 -0.39 14.22
C ASP A 68 -9.41 0.12 12.76
N ALA A 69 -8.29 0.14 12.01
CA ALA A 69 -8.33 0.42 10.59
C ALA A 69 -9.17 -0.65 9.88
N VAL A 70 -10.24 -0.23 9.23
CA VAL A 70 -11.15 -1.13 8.53
C VAL A 70 -10.66 -1.28 7.10
N TRP A 71 -10.55 -2.53 6.68
CA TRP A 71 -10.25 -2.93 5.32
C TRP A 71 -9.04 -2.22 4.70
N ALA A 72 -7.83 -2.58 5.16
CA ALA A 72 -6.64 -2.35 4.37
C ALA A 72 -6.73 -3.24 3.13
N GLU A 73 -6.92 -2.64 1.96
CA GLU A 73 -7.19 -3.34 0.70
C GLU A 73 -6.53 -2.62 -0.50
N GLY A 74 -6.69 -3.13 -1.72
CA GLY A 74 -6.13 -2.52 -2.92
C GLY A 74 -4.61 -2.35 -2.88
N PRO A 75 -3.81 -3.38 -2.55
CA PRO A 75 -2.37 -3.23 -2.44
C PRO A 75 -1.71 -3.05 -3.79
N HIS A 76 -0.82 -2.04 -3.91
CA HIS A 76 0.04 -1.86 -5.06
C HIS A 76 1.48 -1.65 -4.62
N LEU A 77 2.43 -2.31 -5.30
CA LEU A 77 3.86 -2.21 -5.03
C LEU A 77 4.56 -1.39 -6.12
N TYR A 78 5.44 -0.47 -5.72
CA TYR A 78 6.21 0.38 -6.63
C TYR A 78 7.66 0.46 -6.22
N ARG A 79 8.56 0.42 -7.19
CA ARG A 79 9.97 0.69 -6.94
C ARG A 79 10.35 2.09 -7.40
N VAL A 80 10.90 2.88 -6.48
CA VAL A 80 11.48 4.19 -6.77
C VAL A 80 12.87 4.26 -6.14
N GLY A 81 13.90 4.20 -6.97
CA GLY A 81 15.29 4.07 -6.51
C GLY A 81 15.49 2.81 -5.66
N ASP A 82 16.14 2.95 -4.52
CA ASP A 82 16.42 1.87 -3.57
C ASP A 82 15.24 1.56 -2.63
N TYR A 83 14.09 2.21 -2.82
CA TYR A 83 12.91 2.02 -1.99
C TYR A 83 11.81 1.26 -2.72
N LEU A 84 11.17 0.37 -1.99
CA LEU A 84 9.92 -0.26 -2.36
C LEU A 84 8.79 0.42 -1.58
N TYR A 85 7.78 0.86 -2.29
CA TYR A 85 6.57 1.48 -1.72
C TYR A 85 5.41 0.50 -1.80
N LEU A 86 4.59 0.51 -0.78
CA LEU A 86 3.29 -0.16 -0.75
C LEU A 86 2.21 0.91 -0.61
N MET A 87 1.22 0.89 -1.48
CA MET A 87 -0.02 1.66 -1.32
C MET A 87 -1.15 0.73 -0.91
N THR A 88 -2.08 1.25 -0.11
CA THR A 88 -3.31 0.55 0.28
C THR A 88 -4.44 1.53 0.48
N ALA A 89 -5.65 1.14 0.06
CA ALA A 89 -6.87 1.82 0.49
C ALA A 89 -7.23 1.40 1.92
N GLU A 90 -7.76 2.31 2.71
CA GLU A 90 -8.24 2.04 4.07
C GLU A 90 -9.52 2.84 4.37
N GLY A 91 -10.31 2.38 5.33
CA GLY A 91 -11.53 3.04 5.79
C GLY A 91 -12.81 2.64 5.05
N GLY A 92 -12.71 1.66 4.16
CA GLY A 92 -13.83 1.22 3.32
C GLY A 92 -14.17 2.21 2.21
N THR A 93 -15.18 1.90 1.40
CA THR A 93 -15.51 2.60 0.16
C THR A 93 -16.45 3.79 0.31
N SER A 94 -16.75 4.20 1.55
CA SER A 94 -17.64 5.32 1.87
C SER A 94 -16.84 6.59 2.25
N PHE A 95 -17.41 7.48 3.06
CA PHE A 95 -16.82 8.77 3.41
C PHE A 95 -15.45 8.69 4.11
N GLU A 96 -15.17 7.59 4.80
CA GLU A 96 -13.88 7.34 5.46
C GLU A 96 -12.79 6.84 4.50
N HIS A 97 -13.12 6.60 3.23
CA HIS A 97 -12.20 6.10 2.22
C HIS A 97 -10.93 6.94 2.12
N SER A 98 -9.80 6.29 2.09
CA SER A 98 -8.50 6.94 2.18
C SER A 98 -7.44 6.11 1.46
N GLU A 99 -6.38 6.78 1.01
CA GLU A 99 -5.22 6.12 0.44
C GLU A 99 -4.00 6.30 1.34
N MET A 100 -3.37 5.21 1.69
CA MET A 100 -2.16 5.16 2.49
C MET A 100 -0.95 4.81 1.65
N ILE A 101 0.23 5.26 2.05
CA ILE A 101 1.49 4.84 1.46
C ILE A 101 2.53 4.55 2.52
N MET A 102 3.26 3.47 2.31
CA MET A 102 4.34 3.00 3.16
C MET A 102 5.55 2.69 2.29
N ARG A 103 6.73 2.58 2.88
CA ARG A 103 7.95 2.21 2.14
C ARG A 103 8.92 1.38 2.97
N THR A 104 9.76 0.63 2.29
CA THR A 104 10.93 -0.04 2.88
C THR A 104 12.18 0.21 2.04
N HIS A 105 13.33 0.34 2.69
CA HIS A 105 14.62 0.44 2.00
C HIS A 105 15.05 -0.96 1.56
N ALA A 106 15.06 -1.21 0.27
CA ALA A 106 15.27 -2.52 -0.34
C ALA A 106 16.28 -2.46 -1.50
N PRO A 107 17.54 -2.01 -1.28
CA PRO A 107 18.54 -1.82 -2.34
C PRO A 107 18.99 -3.12 -2.99
N ARG A 108 18.71 -4.26 -2.35
CA ARG A 108 19.02 -5.61 -2.87
C ARG A 108 17.79 -6.37 -3.34
N GLY A 109 16.69 -5.66 -3.60
CA GLY A 109 15.43 -6.25 -4.01
C GLY A 109 14.48 -6.60 -2.86
N PHE A 110 13.24 -6.87 -3.22
CA PHE A 110 12.16 -7.15 -2.25
C PHE A 110 12.38 -8.50 -1.57
N ALA A 111 12.84 -9.52 -2.28
CA ALA A 111 13.17 -10.83 -1.70
C ALA A 111 14.16 -10.72 -0.53
N ALA A 112 15.20 -9.91 -0.68
CA ALA A 112 16.20 -9.71 0.38
C ALA A 112 15.65 -8.93 1.58
N ALA A 113 14.79 -7.94 1.35
CA ALA A 113 14.12 -7.18 2.41
C ALA A 113 13.17 -8.07 3.20
N LEU A 114 12.38 -8.89 2.50
CA LEU A 114 11.43 -9.83 3.09
C LEU A 114 12.14 -10.90 3.93
N ALA A 115 13.21 -11.51 3.39
CA ALA A 115 14.00 -12.49 4.13
C ALA A 115 14.65 -11.91 5.40
N GLY A 116 15.10 -10.64 5.34
CA GLY A 116 15.59 -9.92 6.50
C GLY A 116 14.51 -9.69 7.56
N PHE A 117 13.34 -9.28 7.13
CA PHE A 117 12.17 -9.11 7.97
C PHE A 117 11.78 -10.40 8.67
N GLU A 118 11.60 -11.50 7.93
CA GLU A 118 11.25 -12.81 8.48
C GLU A 118 12.29 -13.34 9.47
N LYS A 119 13.58 -13.11 9.19
CA LYS A 119 14.66 -13.46 10.12
C LYS A 119 14.59 -12.68 11.42
N ASN A 120 14.27 -11.39 11.36
CA ASN A 120 14.13 -10.55 12.55
C ASN A 120 12.93 -10.97 13.40
N LEU A 121 11.82 -11.32 12.77
CA LEU A 121 10.66 -11.87 13.46
C LEU A 121 10.97 -13.18 14.17
N ALA A 122 11.67 -14.08 13.49
CA ALA A 122 12.11 -15.36 14.05
C ALA A 122 13.02 -15.18 15.28
N ALA A 123 13.90 -14.19 15.23
CA ALA A 123 14.83 -13.90 16.34
C ALA A 123 14.14 -13.35 17.59
N GLN A 124 12.95 -12.78 17.46
CA GLN A 124 12.17 -12.22 18.55
C GLN A 124 11.12 -13.17 19.13
N ASP A 125 11.11 -14.41 18.66
CA ASP A 125 10.12 -15.43 19.05
C ASP A 125 8.67 -14.99 18.75
N ILE A 126 8.52 -14.03 17.83
CA ILE A 126 7.23 -13.54 17.35
C ILE A 126 6.76 -14.48 16.25
N TRP A 127 6.36 -15.67 16.64
CA TRP A 127 5.87 -16.67 15.71
C TRP A 127 4.35 -16.73 15.68
N ILE A 128 3.91 -17.05 14.55
CA ILE A 128 2.56 -17.23 14.16
C ILE A 128 2.31 -18.70 14.00
N GLU A 129 1.21 -19.12 14.55
CA GLU A 129 0.71 -20.46 14.32
C GLU A 129 0.48 -20.67 12.82
N PRO A 130 0.83 -21.83 12.28
CA PRO A 130 0.49 -22.18 10.91
C PRO A 130 -1.02 -22.18 10.78
N ALA A 131 -1.54 -21.16 10.15
CA ALA A 131 -2.91 -21.15 9.71
C ALA A 131 -2.99 -22.03 8.49
N ARG A 132 -3.78 -23.07 8.52
CA ARG A 132 -4.07 -24.02 7.44
C ARG A 132 -2.90 -24.30 6.47
N ASP A 133 -2.48 -25.52 6.34
CA ASP A 133 -1.57 -26.03 5.31
C ASP A 133 -0.13 -25.46 5.29
N GLY A 134 0.42 -25.10 6.43
CA GLY A 134 1.82 -24.65 6.53
C GLY A 134 2.02 -23.16 6.22
N GLU A 135 0.97 -22.39 6.09
CA GLU A 135 1.05 -20.93 6.00
C GLU A 135 1.56 -20.33 7.31
N ARG A 136 2.50 -19.41 7.18
CA ARG A 136 3.01 -18.64 8.30
C ARG A 136 2.40 -17.24 8.24
N SER A 137 1.61 -16.88 9.23
CA SER A 137 1.11 -15.53 9.38
C SER A 137 1.88 -14.81 10.48
N VAL A 138 2.34 -13.57 10.31
CA VAL A 138 3.13 -12.82 11.29
C VAL A 138 2.23 -11.98 12.19
N VAL A 139 2.29 -12.17 13.51
CA VAL A 139 1.58 -11.36 14.52
C VAL A 139 2.62 -10.66 15.41
N GLY A 140 3.07 -9.49 15.01
CA GLY A 140 3.96 -8.68 15.83
C GLY A 140 3.54 -7.22 15.82
N ARG A 141 3.63 -6.55 16.95
CA ARG A 141 3.15 -5.17 17.10
C ARG A 141 4.09 -4.12 16.54
N ASP A 142 5.40 -4.35 16.50
CA ASP A 142 6.38 -3.28 16.33
C ASP A 142 7.40 -3.50 15.20
N ASP A 143 7.48 -4.69 14.60
CA ASP A 143 8.40 -4.94 13.49
C ASP A 143 7.64 -4.93 12.17
N ARG A 144 7.45 -3.73 11.66
CA ARG A 144 6.86 -3.52 10.35
C ARG A 144 7.94 -3.58 9.28
N LEU A 145 7.70 -4.35 8.22
CA LEU A 145 8.54 -4.33 7.02
C LEU A 145 8.54 -2.93 6.38
N PHE A 146 7.40 -2.25 6.41
CA PHE A 146 7.20 -0.96 5.80
C PHE A 146 7.06 0.17 6.84
N GLU A 147 7.76 1.27 6.62
CA GLU A 147 7.60 2.53 7.34
C GLU A 147 6.45 3.32 6.70
N ALA A 148 5.47 3.71 7.50
CA ALA A 148 4.35 4.51 7.02
C ALA A 148 4.73 5.98 6.80
N CYS A 149 4.18 6.59 5.77
CA CYS A 149 4.29 8.03 5.56
C CYS A 149 3.64 8.78 6.73
N LYS A 150 4.35 9.74 7.31
CA LYS A 150 3.83 10.55 8.43
C LYS A 150 2.65 11.45 8.04
N ARG A 151 2.41 11.59 6.74
CA ARG A 151 1.29 12.36 6.18
C ARG A 151 0.10 11.49 5.76
N ASN A 152 0.14 10.19 6.04
CA ASN A 152 -1.01 9.34 5.77
C ASN A 152 -2.27 9.83 6.48
N PRO A 153 -3.42 9.80 5.80
CA PRO A 153 -3.59 9.39 4.41
C PRO A 153 -3.04 10.41 3.41
N ILE A 154 -2.43 9.93 2.30
CA ILE A 154 -1.94 10.81 1.23
C ILE A 154 -3.06 11.36 0.35
N LEU A 155 -4.20 10.70 0.37
CA LEU A 155 -5.44 11.11 -0.28
C LEU A 155 -6.64 10.71 0.58
N THR A 156 -7.51 11.67 0.89
CA THR A 156 -8.84 11.47 1.48
C THR A 156 -9.62 12.76 1.41
N HIS A 157 -10.93 12.68 1.28
CA HIS A 157 -11.84 13.84 1.35
C HIS A 157 -12.70 13.88 2.63
N ARG A 158 -12.54 12.88 3.51
CA ARG A 158 -13.33 12.73 4.75
C ARG A 158 -13.34 13.99 5.67
N HIS A 159 -12.32 14.85 5.53
CA HIS A 159 -12.21 16.08 6.34
C HIS A 159 -12.66 17.35 5.61
N LEU A 160 -13.07 17.25 4.35
CA LEU A 160 -13.48 18.40 3.55
C LEU A 160 -14.95 18.78 3.76
N GLY A 161 -15.72 17.88 4.42
CA GLY A 161 -17.13 18.09 4.71
C GLY A 161 -18.06 17.74 3.55
N ALA A 162 -19.35 17.68 3.84
CA ALA A 162 -20.39 17.23 2.90
C ALA A 162 -20.63 18.19 1.71
N GLY A 163 -20.07 19.38 1.74
CA GLY A 163 -20.16 20.32 0.62
C GLY A 163 -19.11 20.12 -0.48
N GLU A 164 -18.16 19.22 -0.26
CA GLU A 164 -17.17 18.87 -1.29
C GLU A 164 -17.83 18.01 -2.37
N PRO A 165 -17.77 18.41 -3.65
CA PRO A 165 -18.50 17.72 -4.72
C PRO A 165 -17.94 16.32 -5.05
N VAL A 166 -16.70 16.03 -4.68
CA VAL A 166 -16.10 14.70 -4.84
C VAL A 166 -15.86 14.10 -3.47
N GLN A 167 -16.47 12.96 -3.20
CA GLN A 167 -16.41 12.26 -1.92
C GLN A 167 -15.85 10.86 -2.08
N CYS A 168 -15.61 10.14 -0.99
CA CYS A 168 -15.25 8.72 -0.96
C CYS A 168 -14.00 8.38 -1.78
N VAL A 169 -12.98 9.25 -1.75
CA VAL A 169 -11.77 9.09 -2.58
C VAL A 169 -10.76 8.14 -1.95
N GLY A 170 -10.24 7.22 -2.75
CA GLY A 170 -9.25 6.23 -2.35
C GLY A 170 -9.11 5.12 -3.38
N HIS A 171 -8.53 3.99 -2.99
CA HIS A 171 -8.28 2.81 -3.81
C HIS A 171 -7.53 3.19 -5.09
N ALA A 172 -6.35 3.78 -4.88
CA ALA A 172 -5.60 4.46 -5.91
C ALA A 172 -4.43 3.63 -6.43
N ASP A 173 -4.07 3.90 -7.67
CA ASP A 173 -2.90 3.36 -8.33
C ASP A 173 -2.00 4.49 -8.85
N LEU A 174 -0.68 4.33 -8.74
CA LEU A 174 0.31 5.26 -9.27
C LEU A 174 0.79 4.81 -10.65
N LEU A 175 0.86 5.74 -11.57
CA LEU A 175 1.43 5.46 -12.88
C LEU A 175 2.45 6.54 -13.27
N LEU A 176 3.52 6.11 -13.92
CA LEU A 176 4.49 7.02 -14.53
C LEU A 176 4.16 7.18 -16.02
N HIS A 177 3.54 8.31 -16.36
CA HIS A 177 3.24 8.63 -17.74
C HIS A 177 4.47 9.26 -18.42
N PRO A 178 4.85 8.83 -19.63
CA PRO A 178 6.11 9.23 -20.27
C PRO A 178 6.23 10.73 -20.58
N THR A 179 5.11 11.43 -20.67
CA THR A 179 5.11 12.86 -21.06
C THR A 179 4.80 13.78 -19.88
N VAL A 180 3.83 13.40 -19.02
CA VAL A 180 3.34 14.29 -17.95
C VAL A 180 3.88 13.94 -16.57
N GLY A 181 4.64 12.86 -16.44
CA GLY A 181 5.23 12.43 -15.18
C GLY A 181 4.27 11.56 -14.35
N TRP A 182 4.46 11.58 -13.03
CA TRP A 182 3.67 10.75 -12.13
C TRP A 182 2.21 11.24 -12.02
N LEU A 183 1.32 10.29 -12.13
CA LEU A 183 -0.12 10.45 -11.95
C LEU A 183 -0.61 9.45 -10.91
N LEU A 184 -1.72 9.78 -10.26
CA LEU A 184 -2.47 8.89 -9.40
C LEU A 184 -3.88 8.77 -9.99
N ALA A 185 -4.32 7.55 -10.25
CA ALA A 185 -5.71 7.25 -10.59
C ALA A 185 -6.40 6.68 -9.35
N CYS A 186 -7.58 7.18 -9.00
CA CYS A 186 -8.32 6.73 -7.83
C CYS A 186 -9.80 6.63 -8.11
N LEU A 187 -10.51 5.97 -7.20
CA LEU A 187 -11.97 5.97 -7.17
C LEU A 187 -12.48 7.16 -6.36
N GLY A 188 -13.62 7.69 -6.73
CA GLY A 188 -14.36 8.71 -6.00
C GLY A 188 -15.82 8.70 -6.40
N VAL A 189 -16.64 9.45 -5.66
CA VAL A 189 -18.07 9.61 -5.91
C VAL A 189 -18.34 11.09 -6.12
N ARG A 190 -18.89 11.42 -7.28
CA ARG A 190 -19.31 12.80 -7.56
C ARG A 190 -20.71 13.03 -7.04
N GLU A 191 -20.80 13.89 -6.03
CA GLU A 191 -22.06 14.29 -5.43
C GLU A 191 -22.68 15.45 -6.20
N THR A 192 -23.95 15.34 -6.51
CA THR A 192 -24.75 16.42 -7.13
C THR A 192 -25.78 16.87 -6.12
N PRO A 193 -25.88 18.18 -5.81
CA PRO A 193 -26.90 18.69 -4.89
C PRO A 193 -28.33 18.31 -5.36
N GLY A 194 -29.16 17.89 -4.42
CA GLY A 194 -30.58 17.65 -4.61
C GLY A 194 -31.40 18.94 -4.49
N GLU A 195 -32.71 18.79 -4.51
CA GLU A 195 -33.64 19.92 -4.37
C GLU A 195 -33.77 20.38 -2.91
N GLU A 196 -33.63 19.46 -1.96
CA GLU A 196 -33.71 19.77 -0.54
C GLU A 196 -32.33 20.10 0.07
N PRO A 197 -32.25 20.97 1.07
CA PRO A 197 -31.00 21.30 1.75
C PRO A 197 -30.32 20.06 2.36
N GLY A 198 -29.09 19.79 1.91
CA GLY A 198 -28.31 18.66 2.37
C GLY A 198 -28.57 17.34 1.62
N GLU A 199 -29.50 17.35 0.67
CA GLU A 199 -29.71 16.21 -0.21
C GLU A 199 -28.65 16.20 -1.30
N THR A 200 -28.06 15.03 -1.53
CA THR A 200 -27.09 14.80 -2.62
C THR A 200 -27.40 13.49 -3.34
N PHE A 201 -27.04 13.43 -4.61
CA PHE A 201 -27.20 12.25 -5.46
C PHE A 201 -25.91 11.94 -6.18
N SER A 202 -25.58 10.66 -6.23
CA SER A 202 -24.49 10.12 -7.05
C SER A 202 -25.06 9.31 -8.22
N TYR A 203 -25.27 9.99 -9.35
CA TYR A 203 -25.88 9.36 -10.53
C TYR A 203 -24.99 8.33 -11.22
N CYS A 204 -23.65 8.51 -11.15
CA CYS A 204 -22.69 7.64 -11.80
C CYS A 204 -22.12 6.55 -10.85
N GLY A 205 -22.42 6.64 -9.56
CA GLY A 205 -21.76 5.82 -8.54
C GLY A 205 -20.28 6.18 -8.43
N ARG A 206 -19.40 5.19 -8.34
CA ARG A 206 -17.95 5.41 -8.32
C ARG A 206 -17.40 5.71 -9.71
N GLU A 207 -16.65 6.79 -9.79
CA GLU A 207 -15.96 7.27 -11.01
C GLU A 207 -14.46 7.19 -10.80
N THR A 208 -13.70 7.16 -11.90
CA THR A 208 -12.25 7.27 -11.87
C THR A 208 -11.82 8.73 -11.98
N PHE A 209 -11.01 9.16 -11.02
CA PHE A 209 -10.37 10.48 -11.01
C PHE A 209 -8.87 10.31 -11.21
N VAL A 210 -8.25 11.31 -11.85
CA VAL A 210 -6.80 11.32 -12.09
C VAL A 210 -6.23 12.64 -11.58
N ALA A 211 -5.16 12.54 -10.78
CA ALA A 211 -4.47 13.70 -10.24
C ALA A 211 -2.97 13.64 -10.54
N PRO A 212 -2.29 14.79 -10.73
CA PRO A 212 -0.86 14.84 -10.81
C PRO A 212 -0.22 14.52 -9.46
N VAL A 213 0.96 13.89 -9.52
CA VAL A 213 1.75 13.56 -8.33
C VAL A 213 3.14 14.16 -8.46
N VAL A 214 3.62 14.78 -7.39
CA VAL A 214 4.99 15.27 -7.29
C VAL A 214 5.69 14.59 -6.13
N TRP A 215 6.87 14.03 -6.38
CA TRP A 215 7.69 13.47 -5.32
C TRP A 215 8.42 14.59 -4.57
N GLN A 216 8.19 14.66 -3.26
CA GLN A 216 9.00 15.51 -2.38
C GLN A 216 10.29 14.77 -2.05
N HIS A 217 11.30 15.05 -2.84
CA HIS A 217 12.64 14.56 -2.55
C HIS A 217 13.15 15.22 -1.26
N ASN A 218 13.54 14.42 -0.29
CA ASN A 218 14.50 14.87 0.70
C ASN A 218 15.87 14.78 0.05
N PRO A 219 16.53 15.90 -0.29
CA PRO A 219 17.71 15.88 -1.13
C PRO A 219 18.87 15.11 -0.50
N VAL A 220 18.90 14.95 0.81
CA VAL A 220 19.90 14.13 1.51
C VAL A 220 19.28 13.63 2.79
N SER A 221 18.95 12.34 2.89
CA SER A 221 18.92 11.67 4.17
C SER A 221 20.32 11.15 4.49
N TRP A 222 20.74 11.27 5.73
CA TRP A 222 22.01 10.74 6.20
C TRP A 222 21.76 9.83 7.39
N LYS A 223 22.57 8.81 7.50
CA LYS A 223 22.66 8.00 8.72
C LYS A 223 24.12 7.95 9.18
N LEU A 224 24.32 7.72 10.47
CA LEU A 224 25.65 7.40 10.97
C LEU A 224 26.03 6.00 10.47
N ASP A 225 27.27 5.87 9.99
CA ASP A 225 27.83 4.56 9.72
C ASP A 225 28.03 3.85 11.06
N GLY A 226 27.35 2.73 11.29
CA GLY A 226 27.44 1.97 12.53
C GLY A 226 28.83 1.39 12.82
N GLY A 227 29.76 1.46 11.85
CA GLY A 227 31.14 0.97 11.98
C GLY A 227 32.18 2.07 12.21
N GLU A 228 31.87 3.33 11.91
CA GLU A 228 32.83 4.44 12.07
C GLU A 228 32.17 5.65 12.75
N PRO A 229 32.72 6.14 13.89
CA PRO A 229 32.22 7.31 14.57
C PRO A 229 32.23 8.53 13.64
N ASN A 230 31.08 9.21 13.53
CA ASN A 230 30.89 10.44 12.76
C ASN A 230 30.96 10.32 11.23
N LYS A 231 31.02 9.13 10.65
CA LYS A 231 30.90 8.97 9.22
C LYS A 231 29.42 9.01 8.80
N ARG A 232 29.12 9.94 7.90
CA ARG A 232 27.81 10.05 7.25
C ARG A 232 27.81 9.19 6.00
N ILE A 233 26.71 8.48 5.81
CA ILE A 233 26.39 7.83 4.54
C ILE A 233 25.22 8.61 3.93
N ASP A 234 25.45 9.20 2.77
CA ASP A 234 24.40 9.87 2.01
C ASP A 234 23.50 8.79 1.36
N ILE A 235 22.22 8.84 1.67
CA ILE A 235 21.22 7.98 1.07
C ILE A 235 20.41 8.84 0.10
N VAL A 236 20.34 8.43 -1.16
CA VAL A 236 19.42 9.05 -2.10
C VAL A 236 18.00 8.62 -1.70
N ASP A 237 17.30 9.52 -1.04
CA ASP A 237 15.91 9.31 -0.61
C ASP A 237 14.97 9.92 -1.67
N PRO A 238 14.18 9.12 -2.40
CA PRO A 238 13.20 9.62 -3.35
C PRO A 238 12.07 10.42 -2.68
N GLY A 239 11.93 10.32 -1.35
CA GLY A 239 10.92 11.03 -0.60
C GLY A 239 9.56 10.35 -0.64
N TRP A 240 8.51 11.18 -0.64
CA TRP A 240 7.13 10.74 -0.61
C TRP A 240 6.30 11.44 -1.68
N PRO A 241 5.29 10.78 -2.28
CA PRO A 241 4.41 11.42 -3.24
C PRO A 241 3.49 12.43 -2.57
N VAL A 242 3.22 13.52 -3.28
CA VAL A 242 2.21 14.53 -2.95
C VAL A 242 1.19 14.54 -4.07
N VAL A 243 -0.02 14.17 -3.74
CA VAL A 243 -1.15 14.10 -4.66
C VAL A 243 -1.73 15.50 -4.85
N ALA A 244 -2.09 15.87 -6.07
CA ALA A 244 -2.70 17.16 -6.42
C ALA A 244 -2.01 18.37 -5.75
N PRO A 245 -0.68 18.54 -5.95
CA PRO A 245 0.08 19.54 -5.21
C PRO A 245 -0.47 20.95 -5.42
N GLY A 246 -0.72 21.64 -4.32
CA GLY A 246 -1.29 23.00 -4.31
C GLY A 246 -2.81 23.08 -4.43
N LEU A 247 -3.50 21.99 -4.72
CA LEU A 247 -4.97 21.94 -4.78
C LEU A 247 -5.56 21.46 -3.45
N GLY A 248 -4.89 20.56 -2.74
CA GLY A 248 -5.35 19.99 -1.47
C GLY A 248 -6.57 19.06 -1.59
N ARG A 249 -7.06 18.87 -2.81
CA ARG A 249 -8.22 18.05 -3.17
C ARG A 249 -8.18 17.68 -4.64
N LEU A 250 -8.98 16.70 -5.05
CA LEU A 250 -9.18 16.31 -6.45
C LEU A 250 -10.13 17.26 -7.17
#